data_d46d5a97941f51ad60fda3cd6c4be49e
#
_entry.id   d46d5a97941f51ad60fda3cd6c4be49e
#
_cell.length_a   1.000
_cell.length_b   1.000
_cell.length_c   1.000
_cell.angle_alpha   90.00
_cell.angle_beta   90.00
_cell.angle_gamma   90.00
#
_symmetry.space_group_name_H-M   'P 1'
#
loop_
_entity.id
_entity.type
_entity.pdbx_description
1 polymer ?
#
loop_
_entity_poly.entity_id
_entity_poly.type
_entity_poly.pdbx_seq_one_letter_code
_entity_poly.pdbx_strand_id
1 'polypeptide(L)'
;MKKRRILFLGETYRADAITWMNGLKEFGDFEIITWELKTSNSGIFNRIKRIFEFGHAFFKIKKIIQLQKPDMVIAERTTSYGFLAALSGVKPVAIAQQGRTDLWPEKSISLPLKKLIQNYAFKKSDLIHAWGPVMTISMIEANVNMNKVLVLPKGIDLEKFGNNNNANPEKICAIVTRSLLPEYRHDIILKSFAILNQKGIDFALTIIGDGSQLSKLKDLAKELSIENKVNFTGRIPNTALPKLLQQSNIYISMPITEGVSASLFEAMATNCYPIVSDIPGNQSWIEHRKNGQLIPIDDYKKLAEELIWSFENTEHRQQAVSKNRKFVEKNVDYSINMKIIADKYHQLIDGSKAE
;
A
#
# COMPACT_ATOMS: atom_id res chain seq x y z
N MET A 1 -30.56 15.77 -7.37
CA MET A 1 -29.82 16.54 -6.33
C MET A 1 -28.47 16.98 -6.89
N LYS A 2 -27.93 18.11 -6.44
CA LYS A 2 -26.57 18.53 -6.83
C LYS A 2 -25.56 17.58 -6.19
N LYS A 3 -24.58 17.06 -6.98
CA LYS A 3 -23.53 16.20 -6.46
C LYS A 3 -22.70 16.94 -5.39
N ARG A 4 -22.36 16.22 -4.32
CA ARG A 4 -21.45 16.74 -3.28
C ARG A 4 -20.04 16.81 -3.82
N ARG A 5 -19.32 17.88 -3.49
CA ARG A 5 -17.98 18.16 -3.99
C ARG A 5 -16.93 17.90 -2.93
N ILE A 6 -15.94 17.12 -3.28
CA ILE A 6 -14.77 16.86 -2.44
C ILE A 6 -13.54 17.49 -3.09
N LEU A 7 -12.80 18.30 -2.34
CA LEU A 7 -11.47 18.76 -2.71
C LEU A 7 -10.43 17.76 -2.23
N PHE A 8 -9.81 17.04 -3.15
CA PHE A 8 -8.72 16.11 -2.90
C PHE A 8 -7.37 16.82 -3.00
N LEU A 9 -6.58 16.77 -1.92
CA LEU A 9 -5.21 17.27 -1.85
C LEU A 9 -4.23 16.09 -1.79
N GLY A 10 -3.47 15.85 -2.85
CA GLY A 10 -2.57 14.68 -2.91
C GLY A 10 -1.91 14.51 -4.26
N GLU A 11 -1.03 13.51 -4.38
CA GLU A 11 -0.35 13.15 -5.63
C GLU A 11 -1.30 12.34 -6.52
N THR A 12 -2.09 13.03 -7.36
CA THR A 12 -3.23 12.47 -8.11
C THR A 12 -2.85 11.42 -9.15
N TYR A 13 -1.58 11.33 -9.52
CA TYR A 13 -1.04 10.33 -10.46
C TYR A 13 -0.72 8.97 -9.81
N ARG A 14 -0.73 8.87 -8.50
CA ARG A 14 -0.43 7.62 -7.79
C ARG A 14 -1.61 6.66 -7.83
N ALA A 15 -1.30 5.38 -7.99
CA ALA A 15 -2.33 4.34 -8.08
C ALA A 15 -3.26 4.31 -6.86
N ASP A 16 -2.72 4.51 -5.66
CA ASP A 16 -3.48 4.54 -4.41
C ASP A 16 -4.42 5.74 -4.30
N ALA A 17 -4.00 6.92 -4.80
CA ALA A 17 -4.85 8.11 -4.90
C ALA A 17 -5.96 7.93 -5.94
N ILE A 18 -5.61 7.38 -7.11
CA ILE A 18 -6.57 7.08 -8.18
C ILE A 18 -7.64 6.11 -7.66
N THR A 19 -7.24 5.03 -6.99
CA THR A 19 -8.16 4.05 -6.40
C THR A 19 -9.11 4.72 -5.41
N TRP A 20 -8.60 5.58 -4.53
CA TRP A 20 -9.43 6.30 -3.56
C TRP A 20 -10.43 7.23 -4.23
N MET A 21 -9.96 8.08 -5.17
CA MET A 21 -10.83 9.01 -5.90
C MET A 21 -11.89 8.31 -6.75
N ASN A 22 -11.54 7.21 -7.42
CA ASN A 22 -12.49 6.45 -8.24
C ASN A 22 -13.56 5.81 -7.38
N GLY A 23 -13.19 5.20 -6.24
CA GLY A 23 -14.15 4.62 -5.32
C GLY A 23 -15.13 5.65 -4.75
N LEU A 24 -14.67 6.87 -4.44
CA LEU A 24 -15.57 7.94 -3.99
C LEU A 24 -16.54 8.40 -5.09
N LYS A 25 -16.11 8.41 -6.36
CA LYS A 25 -17.00 8.72 -7.48
C LYS A 25 -18.02 7.63 -7.71
N GLU A 26 -17.59 6.37 -7.68
CA GLU A 26 -18.39 5.20 -8.02
C GLU A 26 -19.40 4.86 -6.92
N PHE A 27 -18.95 4.77 -5.68
CA PHE A 27 -19.78 4.31 -4.56
C PHE A 27 -20.39 5.44 -3.72
N GLY A 28 -19.97 6.69 -3.93
CA GLY A 28 -20.46 7.85 -3.17
C GLY A 28 -21.07 8.95 -4.03
N ASP A 29 -21.08 8.81 -5.35
CA ASP A 29 -21.54 9.85 -6.29
C ASP A 29 -20.95 11.24 -6.06
N PHE A 30 -19.68 11.30 -5.62
CA PHE A 30 -18.96 12.55 -5.36
C PHE A 30 -18.36 13.14 -6.64
N GLU A 31 -18.42 14.47 -6.78
CA GLU A 31 -17.60 15.24 -7.72
C GLU A 31 -16.23 15.52 -7.04
N ILE A 32 -15.14 15.03 -7.64
CA ILE A 32 -13.80 15.19 -7.07
C ILE A 32 -13.05 16.30 -7.80
N ILE A 33 -12.69 17.34 -7.05
CA ILE A 33 -11.81 18.44 -7.47
C ILE A 33 -10.43 18.12 -6.92
N THR A 34 -9.38 18.28 -7.69
CA THR A 34 -8.03 17.89 -7.30
C THR A 34 -7.08 19.07 -7.23
N TRP A 35 -6.13 19.00 -6.31
CA TRP A 35 -4.98 19.88 -6.27
C TRP A 35 -3.73 19.14 -5.80
N GLU A 36 -2.60 19.38 -6.45
CA GLU A 36 -1.30 18.77 -6.12
C GLU A 36 -0.14 19.77 -6.27
N LEU A 37 0.95 19.47 -5.56
CA LEU A 37 2.23 20.15 -5.77
C LEU A 37 2.84 19.68 -7.08
N LYS A 38 3.21 20.64 -7.94
CA LYS A 38 3.74 20.34 -9.28
C LYS A 38 5.24 20.05 -9.29
N THR A 39 5.98 20.58 -8.30
CA THR A 39 7.43 20.44 -8.25
C THR A 39 7.82 19.06 -7.71
N SER A 40 8.68 18.35 -8.45
CA SER A 40 9.28 17.08 -8.02
C SER A 40 10.05 17.23 -6.70
N ASN A 41 10.12 16.15 -5.92
CA ASN A 41 10.90 16.11 -4.67
C ASN A 41 12.39 15.68 -4.88
N SER A 42 12.84 15.54 -6.13
CA SER A 42 14.19 15.11 -6.48
C SER A 42 15.13 16.30 -6.66
N GLY A 43 16.31 16.24 -6.01
CA GLY A 43 17.35 17.26 -6.10
C GLY A 43 17.14 18.48 -5.16
N ILE A 44 18.26 19.16 -4.83
CA ILE A 44 18.26 20.26 -3.83
C ILE A 44 17.45 21.47 -4.34
N PHE A 45 17.62 21.85 -5.59
CA PHE A 45 16.91 22.99 -6.18
C PHE A 45 15.39 22.77 -6.22
N ASN A 46 14.95 21.57 -6.57
CA ASN A 46 13.53 21.22 -6.57
C ASN A 46 12.96 21.20 -5.15
N ARG A 47 13.72 20.78 -4.14
CA ARG A 47 13.28 20.84 -2.73
C ARG A 47 13.04 22.27 -2.27
N ILE A 48 13.94 23.21 -2.60
CA ILE A 48 13.78 24.64 -2.29
C ILE A 48 12.53 25.18 -3.01
N LYS A 49 12.41 24.93 -4.33
CA LYS A 49 11.25 25.35 -5.12
C LYS A 49 9.94 24.79 -4.56
N ARG A 50 9.95 23.54 -4.08
CA ARG A 50 8.79 22.90 -3.45
C ARG A 50 8.39 23.55 -2.13
N ILE A 51 9.35 24.08 -1.35
CA ILE A 51 9.05 24.84 -0.12
C ILE A 51 8.31 26.12 -0.46
N PHE A 52 8.78 26.87 -1.47
CA PHE A 52 8.08 28.08 -1.94
C PHE A 52 6.70 27.75 -2.52
N GLU A 53 6.60 26.68 -3.30
CA GLU A 53 5.31 26.23 -3.83
C GLU A 53 4.35 25.87 -2.69
N PHE A 54 4.84 25.19 -1.64
CA PHE A 54 4.06 24.85 -0.46
C PHE A 54 3.56 26.09 0.30
N GLY A 55 4.41 27.12 0.46
CA GLY A 55 4.03 28.42 1.05
C GLY A 55 2.92 29.12 0.27
N HIS A 56 2.94 29.05 -1.07
CA HIS A 56 1.90 29.61 -1.93
C HIS A 56 0.65 28.72 -2.06
N ALA A 57 0.76 27.45 -1.70
CA ALA A 57 -0.32 26.47 -1.81
C ALA A 57 -1.57 26.89 -1.06
N PHE A 58 -1.40 27.47 0.13
CA PHE A 58 -2.49 27.96 0.95
C PHE A 58 -3.40 28.95 0.20
N PHE A 59 -2.82 29.93 -0.47
CA PHE A 59 -3.57 30.92 -1.24
C PHE A 59 -4.27 30.32 -2.47
N LYS A 60 -3.59 29.39 -3.15
CA LYS A 60 -4.17 28.66 -4.30
C LYS A 60 -5.37 27.80 -3.86
N ILE A 61 -5.22 27.07 -2.76
CA ILE A 61 -6.27 26.24 -2.19
C ILE A 61 -7.46 27.10 -1.75
N LYS A 62 -7.23 28.22 -1.09
CA LYS A 62 -8.30 29.18 -0.73
C LYS A 62 -9.06 29.69 -1.95
N LYS A 63 -8.34 30.01 -3.05
CA LYS A 63 -8.99 30.44 -4.29
C LYS A 63 -9.86 29.32 -4.88
N ILE A 64 -9.37 28.08 -4.87
CA ILE A 64 -10.15 26.90 -5.33
C ILE A 64 -11.41 26.75 -4.46
N ILE A 65 -11.29 26.84 -3.14
CA ILE A 65 -12.42 26.74 -2.21
C ILE A 65 -13.46 27.81 -2.48
N GLN A 66 -13.06 29.05 -2.69
CA GLN A 66 -13.97 30.16 -3.00
C GLN A 66 -14.74 29.92 -4.31
N LEU A 67 -14.05 29.42 -5.35
CA LEU A 67 -14.66 29.20 -6.67
C LEU A 67 -15.51 27.93 -6.72
N GLN A 68 -15.04 26.85 -6.13
CA GLN A 68 -15.63 25.52 -6.29
C GLN A 68 -16.58 25.16 -5.15
N LYS A 69 -16.46 25.82 -3.99
CA LYS A 69 -17.27 25.61 -2.78
C LYS A 69 -17.40 24.10 -2.45
N PRO A 70 -16.30 23.38 -2.16
CA PRO A 70 -16.35 21.98 -1.82
C PRO A 70 -17.09 21.77 -0.50
N ASP A 71 -17.86 20.67 -0.41
CA ASP A 71 -18.55 20.26 0.80
C ASP A 71 -17.62 19.59 1.82
N MET A 72 -16.44 19.12 1.38
CA MET A 72 -15.44 18.42 2.21
C MET A 72 -14.04 18.57 1.60
N VAL A 73 -13.01 18.52 2.44
CA VAL A 73 -11.62 18.41 2.01
C VAL A 73 -11.03 17.08 2.47
N ILE A 74 -10.40 16.35 1.56
CA ILE A 74 -9.63 15.14 1.89
C ILE A 74 -8.19 15.27 1.46
N ALA A 75 -7.26 14.67 2.19
CA ALA A 75 -5.84 14.82 1.90
C ALA A 75 -5.04 13.56 2.19
N GLU A 76 -4.04 13.32 1.36
CA GLU A 76 -2.98 12.34 1.60
C GLU A 76 -1.87 12.95 2.46
N ARG A 77 -1.25 12.12 3.32
CA ARG A 77 -0.11 12.48 4.17
C ARG A 77 -0.38 13.60 5.17
N THR A 78 -0.15 13.30 6.40
CA THR A 78 -0.46 14.17 7.53
C THR A 78 0.41 15.44 7.59
N THR A 79 1.69 15.35 7.17
CA THR A 79 2.68 16.42 7.30
C THR A 79 2.77 17.38 6.12
N SER A 80 2.02 17.14 5.05
CA SER A 80 2.03 17.98 3.83
C SER A 80 0.62 18.39 3.43
N TYR A 81 -0.02 17.62 2.57
CA TYR A 81 -1.39 17.91 2.10
C TYR A 81 -2.41 17.91 3.26
N GLY A 82 -2.24 17.01 4.26
CA GLY A 82 -3.08 16.99 5.45
C GLY A 82 -3.00 18.28 6.27
N PHE A 83 -1.80 18.86 6.38
CA PHE A 83 -1.64 20.17 7.02
C PHE A 83 -2.33 21.29 6.23
N LEU A 84 -2.22 21.30 4.90
CA LEU A 84 -2.92 22.25 4.05
C LEU A 84 -4.45 22.09 4.14
N ALA A 85 -4.93 20.84 4.21
CA ALA A 85 -6.35 20.56 4.43
C ALA A 85 -6.82 21.09 5.78
N ALA A 86 -6.04 20.89 6.83
CA ALA A 86 -6.34 21.42 8.17
C ALA A 86 -6.37 22.94 8.25
N LEU A 87 -5.62 23.63 7.38
CA LEU A 87 -5.61 25.10 7.25
C LEU A 87 -6.69 25.64 6.29
N SER A 88 -7.37 24.78 5.55
CA SER A 88 -8.29 25.18 4.47
C SER A 88 -9.48 26.02 4.97
N GLY A 89 -9.93 25.78 6.19
CA GLY A 89 -11.13 26.40 6.76
C GLY A 89 -12.44 25.72 6.35
N VAL A 90 -12.38 24.70 5.49
CA VAL A 90 -13.54 23.88 5.12
C VAL A 90 -13.73 22.78 6.15
N LYS A 91 -14.97 22.44 6.45
CA LYS A 91 -15.39 21.31 7.26
C LYS A 91 -16.45 20.48 6.53
N PRO A 92 -16.42 19.15 6.64
CA PRO A 92 -15.43 18.35 7.37
C PRO A 92 -14.11 18.18 6.63
N VAL A 93 -13.04 17.80 7.36
CA VAL A 93 -11.72 17.43 6.85
C VAL A 93 -11.41 15.98 7.16
N ALA A 94 -11.05 15.16 6.14
CA ALA A 94 -10.46 13.85 6.34
C ALA A 94 -9.01 13.84 5.86
N ILE A 95 -8.14 13.18 6.62
CA ILE A 95 -6.73 13.00 6.25
C ILE A 95 -6.35 11.52 6.28
N ALA A 96 -5.46 11.10 5.39
CA ALA A 96 -4.96 9.73 5.36
C ALA A 96 -3.46 9.68 5.65
N GLN A 97 -3.06 8.84 6.60
CA GLN A 97 -1.66 8.46 6.78
C GLN A 97 -1.28 7.44 5.71
N GLN A 98 -0.09 7.58 5.11
CA GLN A 98 0.32 6.72 3.98
C GLN A 98 1.20 5.54 4.38
N GLY A 99 2.01 5.67 5.40
CA GLY A 99 2.88 4.61 5.92
C GLY A 99 2.64 4.34 7.40
N ARG A 100 3.49 3.51 8.00
CA ARG A 100 3.53 3.35 9.46
C ARG A 100 3.56 4.72 10.16
N THR A 101 4.28 5.66 9.59
CA THR A 101 4.32 7.07 9.98
C THR A 101 4.61 7.95 8.76
N ASP A 102 4.11 9.18 8.75
CA ASP A 102 4.47 10.21 7.78
C ASP A 102 5.66 11.07 8.24
N LEU A 103 6.27 10.76 9.39
CA LEU A 103 7.43 11.46 9.99
C LEU A 103 8.76 10.94 9.46
N TRP A 104 8.87 10.75 8.17
CA TRP A 104 10.08 10.25 7.53
C TRP A 104 10.97 11.38 6.98
N PRO A 105 12.32 11.29 7.06
CA PRO A 105 13.10 10.30 7.80
C PRO A 105 13.09 10.56 9.31
N GLU A 106 13.09 9.49 10.11
CA GLU A 106 12.96 9.53 11.58
C GLU A 106 14.12 10.26 12.28
N LYS A 107 15.29 10.33 11.65
CA LYS A 107 16.48 11.03 12.16
C LYS A 107 16.68 12.44 11.56
N SER A 108 15.61 13.09 11.11
CA SER A 108 15.69 14.43 10.51
C SER A 108 15.75 15.53 11.58
N ILE A 109 16.61 16.53 11.38
CA ILE A 109 16.64 17.76 12.21
C ILE A 109 15.24 18.45 12.21
N SER A 110 14.47 18.32 11.14
CA SER A 110 13.11 18.85 11.05
C SER A 110 12.05 18.00 11.74
N LEU A 111 12.40 16.89 12.40
CA LEU A 111 11.44 15.99 13.05
C LEU A 111 10.53 16.68 14.07
N PRO A 112 11.04 17.55 14.99
CA PRO A 112 10.17 18.25 15.94
C PRO A 112 9.10 19.12 15.24
N LEU A 113 9.49 19.84 14.19
CA LEU A 113 8.57 20.65 13.40
C LEU A 113 7.55 19.77 12.67
N LYS A 114 7.96 18.66 12.09
CA LYS A 114 7.05 17.70 11.44
C LYS A 114 6.04 17.11 12.43
N LYS A 115 6.46 16.81 13.66
CA LYS A 115 5.55 16.37 14.74
C LYS A 115 4.50 17.43 15.07
N LEU A 116 4.90 18.69 15.20
CA LEU A 116 3.96 19.79 15.45
C LEU A 116 2.94 19.93 14.32
N ILE A 117 3.40 19.90 13.08
CA ILE A 117 2.56 19.95 11.88
C ILE A 117 1.59 18.78 11.84
N GLN A 118 2.06 17.55 12.09
CA GLN A 118 1.24 16.35 12.12
C GLN A 118 0.18 16.42 13.22
N ASN A 119 0.57 16.81 14.44
CA ASN A 119 -0.35 16.94 15.56
C ASN A 119 -1.44 17.99 15.30
N TYR A 120 -1.08 19.10 14.64
CA TYR A 120 -2.05 20.11 14.21
C TYR A 120 -3.03 19.53 13.19
N ALA A 121 -2.53 18.83 12.17
CA ALA A 121 -3.36 18.17 11.17
C ALA A 121 -4.31 17.14 11.80
N PHE A 122 -3.80 16.29 12.69
CA PHE A 122 -4.62 15.35 13.46
C PHE A 122 -5.68 16.04 14.31
N LYS A 123 -5.32 17.11 15.02
CA LYS A 123 -6.27 17.85 15.88
C LYS A 123 -7.42 18.46 15.08
N LYS A 124 -7.12 19.01 13.90
CA LYS A 124 -8.08 19.74 13.06
C LYS A 124 -8.91 18.86 12.13
N SER A 125 -8.52 17.61 11.89
CA SER A 125 -9.30 16.68 11.08
C SER A 125 -10.49 16.12 11.83
N ASP A 126 -11.57 15.87 11.10
CA ASP A 126 -12.81 15.26 11.59
C ASP A 126 -12.77 13.74 11.40
N LEU A 127 -11.96 13.25 10.44
CA LEU A 127 -11.68 11.83 10.20
C LEU A 127 -10.22 11.63 9.85
N ILE A 128 -9.64 10.52 10.34
CA ILE A 128 -8.29 10.09 9.99
C ILE A 128 -8.36 8.67 9.45
N HIS A 129 -7.87 8.47 8.22
CA HIS A 129 -7.74 7.14 7.65
C HIS A 129 -6.42 6.49 8.07
N ALA A 130 -6.53 5.32 8.67
CA ALA A 130 -5.49 4.32 8.79
C ALA A 130 -5.84 3.16 7.85
N TRP A 131 -5.10 2.99 6.77
CA TRP A 131 -5.37 1.91 5.81
C TRP A 131 -5.04 0.52 6.34
N GLY A 132 -4.42 0.44 7.52
CA GLY A 132 -4.15 -0.78 8.26
C GLY A 132 -3.77 -0.53 9.71
N PRO A 133 -3.82 -1.58 10.57
CA PRO A 133 -3.61 -1.44 12.01
C PRO A 133 -2.25 -0.84 12.38
N VAL A 134 -1.17 -1.14 11.64
CA VAL A 134 0.18 -0.61 11.93
C VAL A 134 0.23 0.92 11.96
N MET A 135 -0.67 1.59 11.25
CA MET A 135 -0.71 3.06 11.20
C MET A 135 -1.24 3.68 12.48
N THR A 136 -2.03 2.94 13.26
CA THR A 136 -2.60 3.44 14.52
C THR A 136 -1.54 3.66 15.59
N ILE A 137 -0.39 2.99 15.51
CA ILE A 137 0.70 3.10 16.48
C ILE A 137 1.16 4.56 16.58
N SER A 138 1.48 5.20 15.45
CA SER A 138 1.92 6.60 15.44
C SER A 138 0.80 7.59 15.82
N MET A 139 -0.46 7.21 15.61
CA MET A 139 -1.62 8.01 16.02
C MET A 139 -1.80 7.96 17.55
N ILE A 140 -1.65 6.80 18.16
CA ILE A 140 -1.67 6.61 19.61
C ILE A 140 -0.51 7.38 20.26
N GLU A 141 0.71 7.28 19.74
CA GLU A 141 1.86 8.05 20.21
C GLU A 141 1.66 9.58 20.11
N ALA A 142 0.86 10.03 19.14
CA ALA A 142 0.47 11.42 18.96
C ALA A 142 -0.77 11.83 19.78
N ASN A 143 -1.29 10.97 20.66
CA ASN A 143 -2.48 11.17 21.47
C ASN A 143 -3.73 11.54 20.62
N VAL A 144 -3.89 10.91 19.47
CA VAL A 144 -5.06 11.11 18.62
C VAL A 144 -6.30 10.49 19.26
N ASN A 145 -7.42 11.20 19.22
CA ASN A 145 -8.72 10.63 19.60
C ASN A 145 -9.09 9.51 18.61
N MET A 146 -9.03 8.27 19.04
CA MET A 146 -9.25 7.09 18.19
C MET A 146 -10.69 6.97 17.67
N ASN A 147 -11.67 7.66 18.26
CA ASN A 147 -13.06 7.68 17.75
C ASN A 147 -13.20 8.34 16.37
N LYS A 148 -12.21 9.13 15.95
CA LYS A 148 -12.14 9.72 14.61
C LYS A 148 -11.19 9.00 13.66
N VAL A 149 -10.65 7.85 14.06
CA VAL A 149 -9.77 7.03 13.22
C VAL A 149 -10.57 5.90 12.61
N LEU A 150 -10.58 5.85 11.28
CA LEU A 150 -11.14 4.74 10.51
C LEU A 150 -10.00 3.81 10.08
N VAL A 151 -9.94 2.63 10.72
CA VAL A 151 -8.97 1.58 10.35
C VAL A 151 -9.65 0.66 9.33
N LEU A 152 -9.44 0.95 8.06
CA LEU A 152 -10.06 0.20 6.96
C LEU A 152 -9.20 0.32 5.69
N PRO A 153 -8.71 -0.78 5.09
CA PRO A 153 -8.03 -0.74 3.80
C PRO A 153 -9.01 -0.30 2.70
N LYS A 154 -8.51 0.34 1.65
CA LYS A 154 -9.34 0.69 0.48
C LYS A 154 -9.92 -0.56 -0.20
N GLY A 155 -9.22 -1.67 -0.06
CA GLY A 155 -9.61 -2.95 -0.65
C GLY A 155 -9.02 -3.19 -2.04
N ILE A 156 -9.31 -4.36 -2.56
CA ILE A 156 -8.94 -4.81 -3.91
C ILE A 156 -10.19 -5.30 -4.64
N ASP A 157 -10.15 -5.25 -5.96
CA ASP A 157 -11.21 -5.73 -6.83
C ASP A 157 -11.22 -7.27 -6.88
N LEU A 158 -12.14 -7.89 -6.13
CA LEU A 158 -12.25 -9.34 -6.01
C LEU A 158 -12.83 -10.03 -7.25
N GLU A 159 -13.52 -9.30 -8.13
CA GLU A 159 -13.95 -9.83 -9.42
C GLU A 159 -12.74 -10.01 -10.34
N LYS A 160 -11.85 -9.04 -10.33
CA LYS A 160 -10.60 -9.06 -11.08
C LYS A 160 -9.61 -10.11 -10.53
N PHE A 161 -9.48 -10.21 -9.21
CA PHE A 161 -8.61 -11.17 -8.52
C PHE A 161 -9.40 -12.40 -8.05
N GLY A 162 -9.95 -13.13 -9.03
CA GLY A 162 -10.75 -14.33 -8.78
C GLY A 162 -9.96 -15.52 -8.22
N ASN A 163 -10.71 -16.50 -7.73
CA ASN A 163 -10.22 -17.67 -6.96
C ASN A 163 -9.63 -18.81 -7.83
N ASN A 164 -9.37 -18.60 -9.10
CA ASN A 164 -8.89 -19.65 -10.00
C ASN A 164 -7.36 -19.75 -9.93
N ASN A 165 -6.82 -20.63 -9.09
CA ASN A 165 -5.39 -20.91 -9.07
C ASN A 165 -5.09 -22.15 -9.91
N ASN A 166 -4.31 -21.97 -10.99
CA ASN A 166 -3.89 -23.00 -11.95
C ASN A 166 -2.40 -23.30 -11.86
N ALA A 167 -1.74 -22.94 -10.75
CA ALA A 167 -0.33 -23.21 -10.55
C ALA A 167 -0.06 -24.72 -10.44
N ASN A 168 1.06 -25.17 -11.00
CA ASN A 168 1.47 -26.57 -10.85
C ASN A 168 1.72 -26.88 -9.35
N PRO A 169 0.98 -27.83 -8.73
CA PRO A 169 1.13 -28.15 -7.32
C PRO A 169 2.45 -28.85 -6.99
N GLU A 170 3.07 -29.53 -7.97
CA GLU A 170 4.33 -30.28 -7.81
C GLU A 170 5.59 -29.41 -7.96
N LYS A 171 5.41 -28.10 -8.18
CA LYS A 171 6.50 -27.16 -8.40
C LYS A 171 6.29 -25.89 -7.60
N ILE A 172 7.39 -25.29 -7.14
CA ILE A 172 7.35 -23.94 -6.57
C ILE A 172 7.19 -22.92 -7.70
N CYS A 173 5.98 -22.41 -7.89
CA CYS A 173 5.68 -21.31 -8.80
C CYS A 173 5.57 -20.01 -7.98
N ALA A 174 6.68 -19.30 -7.85
CA ALA A 174 6.74 -18.10 -7.03
C ALA A 174 6.60 -16.81 -7.84
N ILE A 175 5.95 -15.80 -7.25
CA ILE A 175 5.75 -14.49 -7.85
C ILE A 175 6.13 -13.36 -6.89
N VAL A 176 6.75 -12.33 -7.44
CA VAL A 176 7.08 -11.06 -6.76
C VAL A 176 6.52 -9.91 -7.57
N THR A 177 5.77 -9.01 -6.95
CA THR A 177 5.07 -7.91 -7.63
C THR A 177 5.45 -6.56 -7.04
N ARG A 178 6.75 -6.26 -7.05
CA ARG A 178 7.32 -5.04 -6.44
C ARG A 178 8.29 -4.34 -7.38
N SER A 179 8.38 -3.01 -7.26
CA SER A 179 9.41 -2.23 -7.94
C SER A 179 10.81 -2.76 -7.61
N LEU A 180 11.72 -2.75 -8.58
CA LEU A 180 13.09 -3.25 -8.40
C LEU A 180 13.98 -2.17 -7.79
N LEU A 181 13.66 -1.80 -6.53
CA LEU A 181 14.37 -0.83 -5.72
C LEU A 181 15.05 -1.52 -4.52
N PRO A 182 16.13 -0.95 -3.96
CA PRO A 182 16.91 -1.58 -2.88
C PRO A 182 16.08 -1.98 -1.66
N GLU A 183 15.08 -1.18 -1.30
CA GLU A 183 14.21 -1.41 -0.15
C GLU A 183 13.30 -2.63 -0.24
N TYR A 184 13.13 -3.23 -1.43
CA TYR A 184 12.33 -4.45 -1.64
C TYR A 184 13.15 -5.74 -1.64
N ARG A 185 14.48 -5.66 -1.47
CA ARG A 185 15.39 -6.77 -1.19
C ARG A 185 15.24 -7.99 -2.11
N HIS A 186 15.12 -7.76 -3.41
CA HIS A 186 15.07 -8.84 -4.40
C HIS A 186 16.33 -9.71 -4.43
N ASP A 187 17.47 -9.16 -4.00
CA ASP A 187 18.74 -9.89 -3.85
C ASP A 187 18.61 -11.06 -2.85
N ILE A 188 17.90 -10.86 -1.74
CA ILE A 188 17.62 -11.89 -0.75
C ILE A 188 16.75 -13.00 -1.35
N ILE A 189 15.77 -12.65 -2.17
CA ILE A 189 14.89 -13.59 -2.85
C ILE A 189 15.72 -14.46 -3.81
N LEU A 190 16.55 -13.87 -4.67
CA LEU A 190 17.40 -14.63 -5.60
C LEU A 190 18.36 -15.56 -4.87
N LYS A 191 19.01 -15.11 -3.79
CA LYS A 191 19.89 -15.95 -2.98
C LYS A 191 19.18 -17.15 -2.34
N SER A 192 17.93 -16.98 -1.91
CA SER A 192 17.14 -18.09 -1.37
C SER A 192 16.80 -19.13 -2.44
N PHE A 193 16.47 -18.71 -3.67
CA PHE A 193 16.20 -19.60 -4.78
C PHE A 193 17.47 -20.32 -5.28
N ALA A 194 18.65 -19.74 -5.13
CA ALA A 194 19.91 -20.43 -5.38
C ALA A 194 20.10 -21.64 -4.45
N ILE A 195 19.69 -21.52 -3.16
CA ILE A 195 19.71 -22.68 -2.24
C ILE A 195 18.75 -23.78 -2.70
N LEU A 196 17.54 -23.42 -3.17
CA LEU A 196 16.60 -24.39 -3.72
C LEU A 196 17.19 -25.11 -4.93
N ASN A 197 17.85 -24.36 -5.84
CA ASN A 197 18.51 -24.91 -7.01
C ASN A 197 19.63 -25.90 -6.63
N GLN A 198 20.47 -25.56 -5.68
CA GLN A 198 21.52 -26.42 -5.15
C GLN A 198 20.98 -27.71 -4.52
N LYS A 199 19.79 -27.67 -3.93
CA LYS A 199 19.09 -28.82 -3.35
C LYS A 199 18.31 -29.65 -4.39
N GLY A 200 18.33 -29.27 -5.67
CA GLY A 200 17.61 -29.95 -6.74
C GLY A 200 16.10 -29.76 -6.71
N ILE A 201 15.60 -28.77 -5.97
CA ILE A 201 14.15 -28.45 -5.89
C ILE A 201 13.77 -27.68 -7.15
N ASP A 202 12.72 -28.13 -7.85
CA ASP A 202 12.26 -27.44 -9.06
C ASP A 202 11.39 -26.23 -8.72
N PHE A 203 11.64 -25.13 -9.43
CA PHE A 203 10.90 -23.90 -9.27
C PHE A 203 10.83 -23.05 -10.55
N ALA A 204 9.88 -22.14 -10.58
CA ALA A 204 9.83 -20.99 -11.47
C ALA A 204 9.59 -19.73 -10.64
N LEU A 205 10.42 -18.72 -10.84
CA LEU A 205 10.29 -17.43 -10.16
C LEU A 205 9.95 -16.32 -11.16
N THR A 206 8.79 -15.70 -11.02
CA THR A 206 8.38 -14.54 -11.82
C THR A 206 8.53 -13.27 -11.00
N ILE A 207 9.33 -12.32 -11.50
CA ILE A 207 9.55 -11.02 -10.87
C ILE A 207 8.94 -9.94 -11.77
N ILE A 208 7.85 -9.32 -11.28
CA ILE A 208 7.12 -8.27 -11.97
C ILE A 208 7.51 -6.93 -11.38
N GLY A 209 7.92 -6.02 -12.24
CA GLY A 209 8.30 -4.66 -11.86
C GLY A 209 9.52 -4.17 -12.61
N ASP A 210 9.84 -2.91 -12.37
CA ASP A 210 10.99 -2.22 -12.93
C ASP A 210 11.63 -1.34 -11.87
N GLY A 211 12.90 -0.99 -12.05
CA GLY A 211 13.62 -0.12 -11.13
C GLY A 211 15.13 -0.16 -11.30
N SER A 212 15.81 0.65 -10.50
CA SER A 212 17.26 0.86 -10.59
C SER A 212 18.12 -0.40 -10.34
N GLN A 213 17.53 -1.45 -9.79
CA GLN A 213 18.25 -2.70 -9.49
C GLN A 213 18.15 -3.76 -10.60
N LEU A 214 17.36 -3.53 -11.68
CA LEU A 214 17.07 -4.56 -12.68
C LEU A 214 18.34 -5.21 -13.27
N SER A 215 19.33 -4.41 -13.70
CA SER A 215 20.57 -4.95 -14.26
C SER A 215 21.32 -5.80 -13.24
N LYS A 216 21.54 -5.26 -12.04
CA LYS A 216 22.24 -5.97 -10.95
C LYS A 216 21.56 -7.28 -10.57
N LEU A 217 20.23 -7.31 -10.56
CA LEU A 217 19.48 -8.52 -10.21
C LEU A 217 19.58 -9.59 -11.31
N LYS A 218 19.59 -9.18 -12.58
CA LYS A 218 19.84 -10.12 -13.70
C LYS A 218 21.26 -10.70 -13.65
N ASP A 219 22.26 -9.86 -13.35
CA ASP A 219 23.64 -10.31 -13.21
C ASP A 219 23.79 -11.27 -12.02
N LEU A 220 23.16 -10.96 -10.89
CA LEU A 220 23.12 -11.84 -9.73
C LEU A 220 22.44 -13.19 -10.03
N ALA A 221 21.36 -13.21 -10.80
CA ALA A 221 20.69 -14.45 -11.18
C ALA A 221 21.62 -15.36 -12.02
N LYS A 222 22.46 -14.80 -12.91
CA LYS A 222 23.49 -15.52 -13.67
C LYS A 222 24.59 -16.04 -12.75
N GLU A 223 25.13 -15.19 -11.86
CA GLU A 223 26.14 -15.56 -10.89
C GLU A 223 25.69 -16.76 -10.03
N LEU A 224 24.41 -16.78 -9.65
CA LEU A 224 23.78 -17.83 -8.88
C LEU A 224 23.34 -19.04 -9.71
N SER A 225 23.54 -19.04 -11.04
CA SER A 225 23.15 -20.11 -11.99
C SER A 225 21.65 -20.46 -11.93
N ILE A 226 20.79 -19.44 -11.80
CA ILE A 226 19.32 -19.59 -11.77
C ILE A 226 18.59 -18.76 -12.82
N GLU A 227 19.32 -18.10 -13.74
CA GLU A 227 18.74 -17.19 -14.73
C GLU A 227 17.68 -17.86 -15.63
N ASN A 228 17.83 -19.14 -15.92
CA ASN A 228 16.89 -19.90 -16.74
C ASN A 228 15.56 -20.23 -16.03
N LYS A 229 15.51 -20.07 -14.69
CA LYS A 229 14.33 -20.33 -13.85
C LYS A 229 13.70 -19.04 -13.31
N VAL A 230 14.30 -17.86 -13.63
CA VAL A 230 13.85 -16.55 -13.19
C VAL A 230 13.38 -15.70 -14.37
N ASN A 231 12.11 -15.33 -14.37
CA ASN A 231 11.52 -14.48 -15.40
C ASN A 231 11.35 -13.04 -14.87
N PHE A 232 12.14 -12.10 -15.39
CA PHE A 232 11.98 -10.66 -15.15
C PHE A 232 11.06 -10.06 -16.22
N THR A 233 9.80 -9.82 -15.90
CA THR A 233 8.80 -9.36 -16.88
C THR A 233 8.88 -7.87 -17.20
N GLY A 234 9.55 -7.07 -16.36
CA GLY A 234 9.38 -5.63 -16.38
C GLY A 234 8.01 -5.21 -15.86
N ARG A 235 7.58 -3.98 -16.18
CA ARG A 235 6.23 -3.51 -15.88
C ARG A 235 5.23 -4.18 -16.80
N ILE A 236 4.14 -4.64 -16.24
CA ILE A 236 3.01 -5.22 -16.96
C ILE A 236 1.74 -4.36 -16.78
N PRO A 237 0.78 -4.43 -17.69
CA PRO A 237 -0.54 -3.86 -17.47
C PRO A 237 -1.23 -4.53 -16.27
N ASN A 238 -1.95 -3.73 -15.46
CA ASN A 238 -2.71 -4.26 -14.32
C ASN A 238 -3.74 -5.34 -14.70
N THR A 239 -4.18 -5.37 -15.95
CA THR A 239 -5.09 -6.40 -16.48
C THR A 239 -4.42 -7.77 -16.65
N ALA A 240 -3.09 -7.83 -16.77
CA ALA A 240 -2.34 -9.08 -16.88
C ALA A 240 -1.95 -9.69 -15.53
N LEU A 241 -1.92 -8.89 -14.47
CA LEU A 241 -1.46 -9.32 -13.13
C LEU A 241 -2.29 -10.47 -12.55
N PRO A 242 -3.64 -10.48 -12.61
CA PRO A 242 -4.42 -11.59 -12.07
C PRO A 242 -4.04 -12.95 -12.66
N LYS A 243 -3.83 -13.02 -13.98
CA LYS A 243 -3.45 -14.25 -14.66
C LYS A 243 -2.09 -14.78 -14.17
N LEU A 244 -1.11 -13.92 -13.94
CA LEU A 244 0.20 -14.32 -13.44
C LEU A 244 0.14 -14.78 -11.97
N LEU A 245 -0.66 -14.13 -11.14
CA LEU A 245 -0.93 -14.56 -9.77
C LEU A 245 -1.63 -15.93 -9.75
N GLN A 246 -2.63 -16.16 -10.61
CA GLN A 246 -3.32 -17.45 -10.71
C GLN A 246 -2.41 -18.60 -11.20
N GLN A 247 -1.30 -18.31 -11.84
CA GLN A 247 -0.28 -19.28 -12.24
C GLN A 247 0.80 -19.50 -11.16
N SER A 248 0.67 -18.83 -10.02
CA SER A 248 1.64 -18.89 -8.92
C SER A 248 1.01 -19.50 -7.68
N ASN A 249 1.76 -20.31 -6.94
CA ASN A 249 1.30 -20.88 -5.67
C ASN A 249 1.94 -20.21 -4.44
N ILE A 250 3.02 -19.44 -4.63
CA ILE A 250 3.70 -18.69 -3.57
C ILE A 250 3.87 -17.23 -4.01
N TYR A 251 3.49 -16.30 -3.13
CA TYR A 251 3.77 -14.88 -3.25
C TYR A 251 4.90 -14.50 -2.30
N ILE A 252 5.91 -13.77 -2.80
CA ILE A 252 7.04 -13.34 -1.99
C ILE A 252 7.17 -11.82 -2.02
N SER A 253 7.35 -11.21 -0.84
CA SER A 253 7.63 -9.77 -0.72
C SER A 253 8.52 -9.51 0.50
N MET A 254 9.72 -8.95 0.27
CA MET A 254 10.74 -8.76 1.31
C MET A 254 11.09 -7.27 1.56
N PRO A 255 10.10 -6.35 1.67
CA PRO A 255 10.41 -4.96 1.95
C PRO A 255 11.02 -4.79 3.36
N ILE A 256 11.86 -3.75 3.51
CA ILE A 256 12.39 -3.34 4.82
C ILE A 256 11.35 -2.53 5.63
N THR A 257 10.35 -1.98 4.97
CA THR A 257 9.23 -1.25 5.57
C THR A 257 8.00 -1.32 4.68
N GLU A 258 6.84 -1.44 5.29
CA GLU A 258 5.55 -1.45 4.60
C GLU A 258 4.47 -0.90 5.53
N GLY A 259 3.50 -0.18 4.97
CA GLY A 259 2.30 0.21 5.71
C GLY A 259 1.18 -0.81 5.46
N VAL A 260 0.63 -0.81 4.26
CA VAL A 260 -0.36 -1.78 3.79
C VAL A 260 -0.05 -2.15 2.35
N SER A 261 0.04 -3.43 2.08
CA SER A 261 0.36 -3.96 0.77
C SER A 261 -0.89 -4.45 0.04
N ALA A 262 -1.35 -3.70 -0.97
CA ALA A 262 -2.40 -4.18 -1.86
C ALA A 262 -1.99 -5.50 -2.55
N SER A 263 -0.72 -5.62 -2.97
CA SER A 263 -0.20 -6.83 -3.61
C SER A 263 -0.26 -8.08 -2.72
N LEU A 264 -0.15 -7.92 -1.40
CA LEU A 264 -0.36 -9.03 -0.47
C LEU A 264 -1.81 -9.51 -0.52
N PHE A 265 -2.76 -8.59 -0.52
CA PHE A 265 -4.18 -8.93 -0.61
C PHE A 265 -4.56 -9.52 -1.97
N GLU A 266 -3.99 -9.00 -3.07
CA GLU A 266 -4.15 -9.55 -4.42
C GLU A 266 -3.66 -11.00 -4.48
N ALA A 267 -2.52 -11.29 -3.86
CA ALA A 267 -1.97 -12.64 -3.76
C ALA A 267 -2.86 -13.56 -2.89
N MET A 268 -3.34 -13.08 -1.74
CA MET A 268 -4.26 -13.82 -0.87
C MET A 268 -5.59 -14.10 -1.58
N ALA A 269 -6.08 -13.18 -2.40
CA ALA A 269 -7.30 -13.34 -3.18
C ALA A 269 -7.17 -14.40 -4.28
N THR A 270 -5.99 -14.57 -4.85
CA THR A 270 -5.71 -15.54 -5.91
C THR A 270 -5.12 -16.85 -5.41
N ASN A 271 -5.25 -17.13 -4.11
CA ASN A 271 -4.75 -18.34 -3.45
C ASN A 271 -3.23 -18.53 -3.54
N CYS A 272 -2.45 -17.47 -3.66
CA CYS A 272 -1.02 -17.54 -3.45
C CYS A 272 -0.73 -17.57 -1.94
N TYR A 273 0.12 -18.49 -1.51
CA TYR A 273 0.59 -18.54 -0.12
C TYR A 273 1.62 -17.45 0.13
N PRO A 274 1.41 -16.51 1.06
CA PRO A 274 2.30 -15.39 1.26
C PRO A 274 3.51 -15.75 2.12
N ILE A 275 4.71 -15.41 1.64
CA ILE A 275 5.97 -15.43 2.38
C ILE A 275 6.52 -14.01 2.34
N VAL A 276 6.55 -13.33 3.48
CA VAL A 276 6.84 -11.89 3.53
C VAL A 276 7.80 -11.56 4.66
N SER A 277 8.46 -10.39 4.56
CA SER A 277 9.37 -9.94 5.63
C SER A 277 8.64 -9.74 6.96
N ASP A 278 9.32 -10.06 8.06
CA ASP A 278 8.83 -9.91 9.43
C ASP A 278 8.95 -8.44 9.88
N ILE A 279 7.98 -7.65 9.48
CA ILE A 279 7.86 -6.23 9.79
C ILE A 279 6.44 -5.90 10.27
N PRO A 280 6.24 -4.84 11.06
CA PRO A 280 4.94 -4.51 11.65
C PRO A 280 3.79 -4.40 10.63
N GLY A 281 4.06 -3.91 9.41
CA GLY A 281 3.06 -3.83 8.35
C GLY A 281 2.53 -5.20 7.93
N ASN A 282 3.41 -6.19 7.77
CA ASN A 282 3.06 -7.56 7.42
C ASN A 282 2.48 -8.34 8.61
N GLN A 283 3.01 -8.14 9.83
CA GLN A 283 2.49 -8.73 11.06
C GLN A 283 1.03 -8.35 11.33
N SER A 284 0.56 -7.23 10.79
CA SER A 284 -0.86 -6.85 10.87
C SER A 284 -1.80 -7.81 10.14
N TRP A 285 -1.29 -8.62 9.21
CA TRP A 285 -2.09 -9.45 8.31
C TRP A 285 -1.66 -10.92 8.28
N ILE A 286 -0.39 -11.18 8.57
CA ILE A 286 0.21 -12.51 8.51
C ILE A 286 0.62 -12.97 9.89
N GLU A 287 0.18 -14.16 10.24
CA GLU A 287 0.60 -14.91 11.43
C GLU A 287 1.45 -16.09 10.97
N HIS A 288 2.72 -16.09 11.41
CA HIS A 288 3.73 -17.06 10.96
C HIS A 288 3.24 -18.49 11.06
N ARG A 289 3.35 -19.26 9.96
CA ARG A 289 2.90 -20.66 9.82
C ARG A 289 1.41 -20.90 10.11
N LYS A 290 0.56 -19.87 10.16
CA LYS A 290 -0.91 -20.03 10.26
C LYS A 290 -1.62 -19.66 8.98
N ASN A 291 -1.25 -18.52 8.40
CA ASN A 291 -1.84 -18.05 7.15
C ASN A 291 -0.79 -17.51 6.16
N GLY A 292 0.48 -17.65 6.48
CA GLY A 292 1.64 -17.23 5.69
C GLY A 292 2.92 -17.39 6.49
N GLN A 293 4.02 -16.85 5.96
CA GLN A 293 5.34 -16.93 6.61
C GLN A 293 5.87 -15.52 6.83
N LEU A 294 6.44 -15.29 8.02
CA LEU A 294 7.18 -14.07 8.36
C LEU A 294 8.68 -14.40 8.41
N ILE A 295 9.47 -13.72 7.60
CA ILE A 295 10.90 -13.97 7.43
C ILE A 295 11.68 -12.80 7.99
N PRO A 296 12.68 -12.99 8.86
CA PRO A 296 13.56 -11.93 9.32
C PRO A 296 14.18 -11.16 8.16
N ILE A 297 14.29 -9.83 8.31
CA ILE A 297 14.89 -8.98 7.27
C ILE A 297 16.31 -9.50 7.01
N ASP A 298 16.68 -9.59 5.72
CA ASP A 298 18.00 -9.98 5.24
C ASP A 298 18.38 -11.46 5.41
N ASP A 299 17.49 -12.31 5.91
CA ASP A 299 17.76 -13.73 6.11
C ASP A 299 17.29 -14.58 4.91
N TYR A 300 18.13 -14.64 3.87
CA TYR A 300 17.84 -15.45 2.68
C TYR A 300 17.89 -16.97 2.97
N LYS A 301 18.61 -17.40 4.00
CA LYS A 301 18.65 -18.83 4.39
C LYS A 301 17.33 -19.24 5.00
N LYS A 302 16.82 -18.39 5.92
CA LYS A 302 15.49 -18.61 6.50
C LYS A 302 14.39 -18.56 5.46
N LEU A 303 14.48 -17.64 4.48
CA LEU A 303 13.55 -17.60 3.36
C LEU A 303 13.58 -18.92 2.58
N ALA A 304 14.76 -19.48 2.28
CA ALA A 304 14.88 -20.76 1.60
C ALA A 304 14.27 -21.93 2.42
N GLU A 305 14.55 -21.99 3.72
CA GLU A 305 13.95 -22.98 4.62
C GLU A 305 12.43 -22.93 4.62
N GLU A 306 11.86 -21.73 4.72
CA GLU A 306 10.41 -21.55 4.77
C GLU A 306 9.73 -21.77 3.41
N LEU A 307 10.42 -21.50 2.29
CA LEU A 307 9.98 -21.90 0.95
C LEU A 307 9.87 -23.43 0.85
N ILE A 308 10.89 -24.15 1.28
CA ILE A 308 10.93 -25.62 1.28
C ILE A 308 9.83 -26.16 2.19
N TRP A 309 9.75 -25.65 3.41
CA TRP A 309 8.72 -26.05 4.36
C TRP A 309 7.31 -25.86 3.77
N SER A 310 7.03 -24.73 3.15
CA SER A 310 5.72 -24.45 2.55
C SER A 310 5.39 -25.38 1.39
N PHE A 311 6.39 -25.83 0.67
CA PHE A 311 6.25 -26.78 -0.43
C PHE A 311 5.96 -28.20 0.08
N GLU A 312 6.69 -28.66 1.09
CA GLU A 312 6.54 -29.97 1.71
C GLU A 312 5.22 -30.08 2.50
N ASN A 313 4.70 -28.97 3.05
CA ASN A 313 3.47 -28.96 3.83
C ASN A 313 2.27 -28.45 3.01
N THR A 314 1.99 -29.12 1.90
CA THR A 314 0.98 -28.71 0.91
C THR A 314 -0.44 -28.60 1.51
N GLU A 315 -0.85 -29.53 2.36
CA GLU A 315 -2.17 -29.48 3.00
C GLU A 315 -2.32 -28.26 3.90
N HIS A 316 -1.32 -27.98 4.73
CA HIS A 316 -1.29 -26.77 5.55
C HIS A 316 -1.38 -25.50 4.71
N ARG A 317 -0.61 -25.43 3.61
CA ARG A 317 -0.65 -24.32 2.65
C ARG A 317 -2.04 -24.14 2.05
N GLN A 318 -2.70 -25.23 1.64
CA GLN A 318 -4.06 -25.18 1.08
C GLN A 318 -5.09 -24.65 2.11
N GLN A 319 -5.01 -25.10 3.35
CA GLN A 319 -5.87 -24.57 4.43
C GLN A 319 -5.61 -23.08 4.68
N ALA A 320 -4.35 -22.65 4.69
CA ALA A 320 -3.96 -21.26 4.89
C ALA A 320 -4.47 -20.35 3.77
N VAL A 321 -4.31 -20.73 2.50
CA VAL A 321 -4.79 -19.90 1.37
C VAL A 321 -6.32 -19.82 1.33
N SER A 322 -7.04 -20.90 1.68
CA SER A 322 -8.50 -20.87 1.83
C SER A 322 -8.94 -19.89 2.93
N LYS A 323 -8.24 -19.89 4.07
CA LYS A 323 -8.49 -18.95 5.17
C LYS A 323 -8.21 -17.50 4.74
N ASN A 324 -7.09 -17.28 4.02
CA ASN A 324 -6.73 -15.98 3.49
C ASN A 324 -7.77 -15.45 2.52
N ARG A 325 -8.26 -16.27 1.60
CA ARG A 325 -9.31 -15.89 0.67
C ARG A 325 -10.58 -15.42 1.39
N LYS A 326 -11.08 -16.19 2.36
CA LYS A 326 -12.23 -15.80 3.18
C LYS A 326 -12.01 -14.49 3.94
N PHE A 327 -10.78 -14.29 4.45
CA PHE A 327 -10.42 -13.05 5.12
C PHE A 327 -10.50 -11.84 4.17
N VAL A 328 -9.95 -11.96 2.96
CA VAL A 328 -9.94 -10.89 1.97
C VAL A 328 -11.36 -10.58 1.49
N GLU A 329 -12.19 -11.59 1.23
CA GLU A 329 -13.60 -11.43 0.86
C GLU A 329 -14.39 -10.67 1.93
N LYS A 330 -14.12 -10.91 3.19
CA LYS A 330 -14.84 -10.28 4.29
C LYS A 330 -14.36 -8.87 4.61
N ASN A 331 -13.04 -8.60 4.47
CA ASN A 331 -12.42 -7.40 5.08
C ASN A 331 -11.73 -6.47 4.07
N VAL A 332 -11.51 -6.94 2.83
CA VAL A 332 -10.65 -6.23 1.86
C VAL A 332 -11.32 -6.09 0.50
N ASP A 333 -12.62 -6.28 0.41
CA ASP A 333 -13.38 -6.02 -0.82
C ASP A 333 -13.46 -4.52 -1.11
N TYR A 334 -13.02 -4.12 -2.29
CA TYR A 334 -12.98 -2.71 -2.71
C TYR A 334 -14.35 -2.05 -2.72
N SER A 335 -15.35 -2.73 -3.25
CA SER A 335 -16.69 -2.17 -3.40
C SER A 335 -17.33 -1.94 -2.03
N ILE A 336 -17.21 -2.90 -1.13
CA ILE A 336 -17.72 -2.83 0.25
C ILE A 336 -16.99 -1.73 1.02
N ASN A 337 -15.65 -1.74 1.00
CA ASN A 337 -14.85 -0.82 1.80
C ASN A 337 -14.98 0.62 1.30
N MET A 338 -14.96 0.84 -0.01
CA MET A 338 -15.14 2.18 -0.57
C MET A 338 -16.55 2.72 -0.33
N LYS A 339 -17.57 1.85 -0.31
CA LYS A 339 -18.92 2.25 0.09
C LYS A 339 -18.97 2.69 1.54
N ILE A 340 -18.37 1.94 2.47
CA ILE A 340 -18.27 2.32 3.89
C ILE A 340 -17.60 3.69 4.03
N ILE A 341 -16.48 3.93 3.31
CA ILE A 341 -15.76 5.21 3.32
C ILE A 341 -16.66 6.34 2.78
N ALA A 342 -17.34 6.11 1.66
CA ALA A 342 -18.23 7.08 1.05
C ALA A 342 -19.42 7.44 1.94
N ASP A 343 -20.08 6.43 2.54
CA ASP A 343 -21.20 6.63 3.48
C ASP A 343 -20.73 7.43 4.71
N LYS A 344 -19.51 7.15 5.22
CA LYS A 344 -18.92 7.92 6.31
C LYS A 344 -18.70 9.39 5.94
N TYR A 345 -18.30 9.69 4.71
CA TYR A 345 -18.11 11.05 4.24
C TYR A 345 -19.45 11.77 4.11
N HIS A 346 -20.50 11.11 3.61
CA HIS A 346 -21.84 11.67 3.59
C HIS A 346 -22.32 12.02 4.99
N GLN A 347 -22.14 11.14 5.98
CA GLN A 347 -22.51 11.39 7.38
C GLN A 347 -21.77 12.62 7.96
N LEU A 348 -20.47 12.76 7.68
CA LEU A 348 -19.68 13.90 8.15
C LEU A 348 -20.13 15.22 7.52
N ILE A 349 -20.44 15.22 6.22
CA ILE A 349 -20.95 16.41 5.52
C ILE A 349 -22.32 16.83 6.08
N ASP A 350 -23.20 15.86 6.35
CA ASP A 350 -24.53 16.15 6.89
C ASP A 350 -24.44 16.68 8.34
N GLY A 351 -23.58 16.06 9.17
CA GLY A 351 -23.33 16.54 10.54
C GLY A 351 -22.78 17.96 10.59
N SER A 352 -21.83 18.29 9.68
CA SER A 352 -21.22 19.64 9.66
C SER A 352 -22.16 20.76 9.15
N LYS A 353 -23.28 20.42 8.51
CA LYS A 353 -24.30 21.39 8.09
C LYS A 353 -25.39 21.61 9.14
N ALA A 354 -25.44 20.74 10.16
CA ALA A 354 -26.40 20.83 11.26
C ALA A 354 -25.86 21.65 12.47
N GLU A 355 -24.53 21.85 12.52
CA GLU A 355 -23.85 22.77 13.45
C GLU A 355 -23.77 24.19 12.88
#